data_b97385cf500b4fc5f6684cd35c453456
#
_entry.id   b97385cf500b4fc5f6684cd35c453456
#
_cell.length_a   1.000
_cell.length_b   1.000
_cell.length_c   1.000
_cell.angle_alpha   90.00
_cell.angle_beta   90.00
_cell.angle_gamma   90.00
#
_symmetry.space_group_name_H-M   'P 1'
#
loop_
_entity.id
_entity.type
_entity.pdbx_description
1 polymer ?
#
loop_
_entity_poly.entity_id
_entity_poly.type
_entity_poly.pdbx_seq_one_letter_code
_entity_poly.pdbx_strand_id
1 'polypeptide(L)'
;QPIRINHLGDWGTQFGKLIVAYKKWGSEEAVRQQPINELLRLYVQFHEEAEEKPELEDEARAWFKKLEEGDQEANELWKWFRSESLKEFDKIYSMLEVEFDSYNGEAFYNDKMDEIVTLLEEKHLLTENQGAEIVDLTEYNLNPALIRKSDGATLYITRDLAAALYRKR
;
A
#
# COMPACT_ATOMS: atom_id res chain seq x y z
N GLN A 1 -2.38 -25.92 -12.90
CA GLN A 1 -1.62 -25.90 -11.62
C GLN A 1 -1.96 -24.59 -10.90
N PRO A 2 -2.29 -24.61 -9.60
CA PRO A 2 -2.59 -23.36 -8.88
C PRO A 2 -1.31 -22.50 -8.78
N ILE A 3 -1.49 -21.18 -8.89
CA ILE A 3 -0.43 -20.20 -8.69
C ILE A 3 -0.54 -19.69 -7.24
N ARG A 4 0.53 -19.81 -6.47
CA ARG A 4 0.62 -19.37 -5.07
C ARG A 4 1.08 -17.92 -5.04
N ILE A 5 0.24 -17.03 -4.54
CA ILE A 5 0.52 -15.59 -4.53
C ILE A 5 0.63 -15.13 -3.08
N ASN A 6 1.71 -14.45 -2.74
CA ASN A 6 1.81 -13.67 -1.52
C ASN A 6 1.39 -12.23 -1.83
N HIS A 7 0.15 -11.89 -1.50
CA HIS A 7 -0.38 -10.54 -1.71
C HIS A 7 -0.04 -9.64 -0.53
N LEU A 8 1.16 -9.05 -0.56
CA LEU A 8 1.67 -8.21 0.51
C LEU A 8 0.95 -6.86 0.56
N GLY A 9 0.65 -6.38 1.77
CA GLY A 9 0.23 -5.01 2.03
C GLY A 9 1.43 -4.05 2.00
N ASP A 10 2.06 -3.93 0.83
CA ASP A 10 3.32 -3.20 0.65
C ASP A 10 3.14 -1.80 0.08
N TRP A 11 1.93 -1.22 0.22
CA TRP A 11 1.63 0.13 -0.23
C TRP A 11 0.65 0.83 0.71
N GLY A 12 0.84 2.14 0.92
CA GLY A 12 -0.06 2.96 1.73
C GLY A 12 0.68 4.07 2.48
N THR A 13 -0.10 4.94 3.14
CA THR A 13 0.40 6.10 3.90
C THR A 13 1.36 5.72 5.03
N GLN A 14 1.29 4.49 5.55
CA GLN A 14 2.24 3.96 6.53
C GLN A 14 3.69 4.01 6.06
N PHE A 15 3.95 3.91 4.75
CA PHE A 15 5.30 4.06 4.21
C PHE A 15 5.80 5.49 4.27
N GLY A 16 4.93 6.49 4.11
CA GLY A 16 5.29 7.88 4.38
C GLY A 16 5.72 8.09 5.82
N LYS A 17 5.00 7.51 6.79
CA LYS A 17 5.36 7.54 8.22
C LYS A 17 6.70 6.87 8.49
N LEU A 18 6.93 5.69 7.91
CA LEU A 18 8.21 4.98 8.05
C LEU A 18 9.38 5.75 7.45
N ILE A 19 9.20 6.39 6.30
CA ILE A 19 10.25 7.22 5.68
C ILE A 19 10.60 8.39 6.58
N VAL A 20 9.61 9.13 7.11
CA VAL A 20 9.84 10.24 8.05
C VAL A 20 10.55 9.74 9.31
N ALA A 21 10.07 8.65 9.91
CA ALA A 21 10.66 8.08 11.12
C ALA A 21 12.11 7.65 10.88
N TYR A 22 12.39 6.98 9.78
CA TYR A 22 13.74 6.57 9.42
C TYR A 22 14.68 7.77 9.23
N LYS A 23 14.23 8.79 8.51
CA LYS A 23 15.05 10.01 8.28
C LYS A 23 15.34 10.79 9.56
N LYS A 24 14.45 10.76 10.54
CA LYS A 24 14.62 11.47 11.82
C LYS A 24 15.38 10.65 12.87
N TRP A 25 15.10 9.37 12.98
CA TRP A 25 15.51 8.53 14.12
C TRP A 25 16.12 7.18 13.76
N GLY A 26 16.11 6.81 12.47
CA GLY A 26 16.60 5.51 12.01
C GLY A 26 18.09 5.51 11.72
N SER A 27 18.64 4.31 11.61
CA SER A 27 19.96 4.08 11.05
C SER A 27 19.98 2.88 10.11
N GLU A 28 20.78 2.96 9.07
CA GLU A 28 20.91 1.87 8.09
C GLU A 28 21.40 0.59 8.77
N GLU A 29 22.36 0.70 9.68
CA GLU A 29 22.92 -0.45 10.41
C GLU A 29 21.84 -1.17 11.23
N ALA A 30 21.01 -0.43 11.98
CA ALA A 30 19.95 -1.01 12.81
C ALA A 30 18.89 -1.73 11.96
N VAL A 31 18.47 -1.12 10.83
CA VAL A 31 17.52 -1.75 9.91
C VAL A 31 18.12 -3.02 9.30
N ARG A 32 19.40 -3.04 8.90
CA ARG A 32 20.04 -4.22 8.34
C ARG A 32 20.21 -5.36 9.35
N GLN A 33 20.47 -5.03 10.62
CA GLN A 33 20.66 -6.04 11.68
C GLN A 33 19.32 -6.66 12.12
N GLN A 34 18.28 -5.86 12.30
CA GLN A 34 16.97 -6.30 12.79
C GLN A 34 15.82 -5.57 12.06
N PRO A 35 15.58 -5.86 10.79
CA PRO A 35 14.67 -5.05 9.95
C PRO A 35 13.28 -4.89 10.55
N ILE A 36 12.64 -6.00 10.93
CA ILE A 36 11.26 -5.98 11.44
C ILE A 36 11.17 -5.22 12.77
N ASN A 37 12.09 -5.50 13.69
CA ASN A 37 12.08 -4.87 15.01
C ASN A 37 12.35 -3.37 14.90
N GLU A 38 13.32 -2.97 14.06
CA GLU A 38 13.67 -1.56 13.90
C GLU A 38 12.58 -0.79 13.15
N LEU A 39 12.04 -1.32 12.07
CA LEU A 39 10.94 -0.66 11.35
C LEU A 39 9.69 -0.55 12.22
N LEU A 40 9.38 -1.58 13.04
CA LEU A 40 8.27 -1.51 13.99
C LEU A 40 8.53 -0.46 15.06
N ARG A 41 9.75 -0.42 15.65
CA ARG A 41 10.14 0.59 16.63
C ARG A 41 9.99 2.01 16.08
N LEU A 42 10.46 2.23 14.86
CA LEU A 42 10.34 3.52 14.17
C LEU A 42 8.88 3.90 13.92
N TYR A 43 8.06 2.94 13.53
CA TYR A 43 6.63 3.15 13.31
C TYR A 43 5.88 3.53 14.59
N VAL A 44 6.16 2.82 15.69
CA VAL A 44 5.59 3.14 17.02
C VAL A 44 6.06 4.52 17.49
N GLN A 45 7.35 4.80 17.40
CA GLN A 45 7.91 6.10 17.77
C GLN A 45 7.29 7.24 16.95
N PHE A 46 7.02 7.03 15.66
CA PHE A 46 6.33 8.04 14.84
C PHE A 46 4.97 8.39 15.43
N HIS A 47 4.19 7.39 15.81
CA HIS A 47 2.86 7.63 16.37
C HIS A 47 2.91 8.36 17.72
N GLU A 48 3.83 7.98 18.60
CA GLU A 48 4.04 8.66 19.90
C GLU A 48 4.43 10.13 19.71
N GLU A 49 5.38 10.40 18.82
CA GLU A 49 5.82 11.77 18.54
C GLU A 49 4.75 12.60 17.82
N ALA A 50 3.94 11.99 16.98
CA ALA A 50 2.87 12.68 16.25
C ALA A 50 1.71 13.13 17.15
N GLU A 51 1.51 12.51 18.33
CA GLU A 51 0.54 12.99 19.32
C GLU A 51 0.91 14.39 19.85
N GLU A 52 2.23 14.64 20.02
CA GLU A 52 2.74 15.95 20.48
C GLU A 52 3.02 16.91 19.31
N LYS A 53 3.32 16.38 18.12
CA LYS A 53 3.76 17.12 16.92
C LYS A 53 2.92 16.72 15.71
N PRO A 54 1.66 17.23 15.59
CA PRO A 54 0.76 16.86 14.50
C PRO A 54 1.31 17.13 13.08
N GLU A 55 2.28 18.04 12.95
CA GLU A 55 2.97 18.34 11.68
C GLU A 55 3.70 17.12 11.09
N LEU A 56 4.04 16.11 11.90
CA LEU A 56 4.63 14.86 11.41
C LEU A 56 3.68 14.08 10.48
N GLU A 57 2.38 14.16 10.72
CA GLU A 57 1.39 13.55 9.83
C GLU A 57 1.35 14.24 8.46
N ASP A 58 1.56 15.56 8.40
CA ASP A 58 1.67 16.30 7.14
C ASP A 58 2.95 15.93 6.40
N GLU A 59 4.07 15.81 7.11
CA GLU A 59 5.33 15.33 6.54
C GLU A 59 5.17 13.91 5.96
N ALA A 60 4.52 13.01 6.69
CA ALA A 60 4.26 11.64 6.23
C ALA A 60 3.39 11.60 4.97
N ARG A 61 2.34 12.42 4.90
CA ARG A 61 1.51 12.56 3.70
C ARG A 61 2.33 13.08 2.52
N ALA A 62 3.19 14.07 2.76
CA ALA A 62 4.06 14.62 1.73
C ALA A 62 5.06 13.58 1.20
N TRP A 63 5.64 12.76 2.07
CA TRP A 63 6.54 11.67 1.65
C TRP A 63 5.82 10.55 0.92
N PHE A 64 4.61 10.19 1.34
CA PHE A 64 3.82 9.21 0.62
C PHE A 64 3.42 9.73 -0.78
N LYS A 65 3.05 11.00 -0.89
CA LYS A 65 2.79 11.63 -2.18
C LYS A 65 4.01 11.60 -3.11
N LYS A 66 5.21 11.91 -2.60
CA LYS A 66 6.46 11.75 -3.35
C LYS A 66 6.65 10.33 -3.85
N LEU A 67 6.37 9.33 -3.00
CA LEU A 67 6.45 7.92 -3.38
C LEU A 67 5.47 7.60 -4.52
N GLU A 68 4.24 8.09 -4.48
CA GLU A 68 3.24 7.93 -5.53
C GLU A 68 3.64 8.62 -6.84
N GLU A 69 4.29 9.78 -6.76
CA GLU A 69 4.79 10.55 -7.90
C GLU A 69 6.10 9.99 -8.49
N GLY A 70 6.66 8.94 -7.91
CA GLY A 70 7.85 8.28 -8.42
C GLY A 70 9.17 8.93 -8.00
N ASP A 71 9.19 9.75 -6.94
CA ASP A 71 10.41 10.33 -6.39
C ASP A 71 11.47 9.26 -6.13
N GLN A 72 12.70 9.52 -6.55
CA GLN A 72 13.77 8.54 -6.51
C GLN A 72 14.09 8.12 -5.07
N GLU A 73 14.29 9.07 -4.15
CA GLU A 73 14.66 8.79 -2.76
C GLU A 73 13.55 8.00 -2.05
N ALA A 74 12.31 8.43 -2.22
CA ALA A 74 11.15 7.76 -1.62
C ALA A 74 11.02 6.32 -2.11
N ASN A 75 11.20 6.08 -3.41
CA ASN A 75 11.14 4.74 -4.00
C ASN A 75 12.31 3.85 -3.58
N GLU A 76 13.52 4.38 -3.47
CA GLU A 76 14.70 3.64 -2.99
C GLU A 76 14.51 3.20 -1.54
N LEU A 77 14.05 4.08 -0.65
CA LEU A 77 13.76 3.75 0.74
C LEU A 77 12.64 2.71 0.85
N TRP A 78 11.53 2.89 0.12
CA TRP A 78 10.43 1.93 0.11
C TRP A 78 10.87 0.54 -0.36
N LYS A 79 11.60 0.45 -1.48
CA LYS A 79 12.13 -0.81 -2.00
C LYS A 79 13.07 -1.48 -1.02
N TRP A 80 13.90 -0.70 -0.35
CA TRP A 80 14.83 -1.21 0.63
C TRP A 80 14.09 -1.77 1.87
N PHE A 81 13.17 -1.01 2.47
CA PHE A 81 12.35 -1.49 3.60
C PHE A 81 11.60 -2.78 3.25
N ARG A 82 10.99 -2.81 2.07
CA ARG A 82 10.30 -3.99 1.56
C ARG A 82 11.26 -5.19 1.41
N SER A 83 12.42 -4.97 0.82
CA SER A 83 13.43 -6.02 0.61
C SER A 83 13.95 -6.59 1.93
N GLU A 84 14.29 -5.73 2.89
CA GLU A 84 14.77 -6.19 4.20
C GLU A 84 13.67 -6.94 4.97
N SER A 85 12.43 -6.47 4.91
CA SER A 85 11.29 -7.16 5.53
C SER A 85 11.04 -8.54 4.91
N LEU A 86 11.11 -8.66 3.58
CA LEU A 86 10.93 -9.93 2.89
C LEU A 86 11.98 -10.97 3.26
N LYS A 87 13.24 -10.58 3.48
CA LYS A 87 14.29 -11.52 3.95
C LYS A 87 13.91 -12.18 5.28
N GLU A 88 13.27 -11.43 6.18
CA GLU A 88 12.81 -11.98 7.45
C GLU A 88 11.56 -12.85 7.29
N PHE A 89 10.62 -12.44 6.44
CA PHE A 89 9.43 -13.25 6.15
C PHE A 89 9.79 -14.57 5.48
N ASP A 90 10.76 -14.58 4.57
CA ASP A 90 11.22 -15.80 3.89
C ASP A 90 11.82 -16.83 4.85
N LYS A 91 12.42 -16.39 5.97
CA LYS A 91 12.86 -17.33 7.03
C LYS A 91 11.68 -18.07 7.64
N ILE A 92 10.57 -17.35 7.89
CA ILE A 92 9.34 -17.94 8.46
C ILE A 92 8.68 -18.84 7.41
N TYR A 93 8.58 -18.40 6.17
CA TYR A 93 8.01 -19.20 5.09
C TYR A 93 8.79 -20.50 4.87
N SER A 94 10.14 -20.43 4.90
CA SER A 94 10.99 -21.61 4.80
C SER A 94 10.79 -22.56 5.97
N MET A 95 10.62 -22.04 7.20
CA MET A 95 10.35 -22.86 8.39
C MET A 95 8.99 -23.58 8.30
N LEU A 96 8.00 -22.94 7.66
CA LEU A 96 6.66 -23.49 7.45
C LEU A 96 6.55 -24.33 6.18
N GLU A 97 7.65 -24.47 5.42
CA GLU A 97 7.68 -25.14 4.11
C GLU A 97 6.66 -24.55 3.12
N VAL A 98 6.45 -23.22 3.20
CA VAL A 98 5.56 -22.48 2.29
C VAL A 98 6.39 -21.76 1.24
N GLU A 99 6.02 -21.94 -0.01
CA GLU A 99 6.64 -21.28 -1.17
C GLU A 99 5.59 -20.51 -1.95
N PHE A 100 5.99 -19.38 -2.52
CA PHE A 100 5.15 -18.57 -3.38
C PHE A 100 5.74 -18.47 -4.80
N ASP A 101 4.87 -18.51 -5.79
CA ASP A 101 5.24 -18.31 -7.20
C ASP A 101 5.30 -16.81 -7.55
N SER A 102 4.66 -15.96 -6.74
CA SER A 102 4.64 -14.50 -6.92
C SER A 102 4.52 -13.76 -5.58
N TYR A 103 5.22 -12.62 -5.49
CA TYR A 103 5.16 -11.64 -4.41
C TYR A 103 4.57 -10.30 -4.88
N ASN A 104 3.67 -10.35 -5.87
CA ASN A 104 2.95 -9.18 -6.37
C ASN A 104 1.93 -8.72 -5.33
N GLY A 105 2.35 -7.80 -4.46
CA GLY A 105 1.55 -7.15 -3.44
C GLY A 105 0.72 -5.98 -3.98
N GLU A 106 0.24 -5.15 -3.08
CA GLU A 106 -0.60 -3.99 -3.42
C GLU A 106 0.09 -3.01 -4.37
N ALA A 107 1.39 -2.74 -4.17
CA ALA A 107 2.16 -1.81 -5.00
C ALA A 107 2.20 -2.22 -6.48
N PHE A 108 2.17 -3.51 -6.78
CA PHE A 108 2.20 -4.03 -8.15
C PHE A 108 1.00 -3.58 -8.98
N TYR A 109 -0.12 -3.26 -8.35
CA TYR A 109 -1.37 -2.90 -9.01
C TYR A 109 -1.59 -1.39 -9.16
N ASN A 110 -0.64 -0.55 -8.72
CA ASN A 110 -0.80 0.90 -8.75
C ASN A 110 -1.03 1.45 -10.17
N ASP A 111 -0.37 0.90 -11.17
CA ASP A 111 -0.49 1.27 -12.59
C ASP A 111 -1.65 0.58 -13.31
N LYS A 112 -2.47 -0.21 -12.61
CA LYS A 112 -3.55 -1.03 -13.18
C LYS A 112 -4.95 -0.58 -12.72
N MET A 113 -5.01 0.42 -11.86
CA MET A 113 -6.29 0.89 -11.30
C MET A 113 -7.11 1.69 -12.30
N ASP A 114 -6.47 2.45 -13.18
CA ASP A 114 -7.17 3.22 -14.23
C ASP A 114 -7.95 2.32 -15.19
N GLU A 115 -7.43 1.13 -15.47
CA GLU A 115 -8.15 0.14 -16.28
C GLU A 115 -9.46 -0.30 -15.61
N ILE A 116 -9.46 -0.43 -14.28
CA ILE A 116 -10.67 -0.77 -13.52
C ILE A 116 -11.70 0.34 -13.59
N VAL A 117 -11.27 1.58 -13.41
CA VAL A 117 -12.18 2.74 -13.50
C VAL A 117 -12.83 2.76 -14.89
N THR A 118 -12.03 2.68 -15.96
CA THR A 118 -12.53 2.63 -17.34
C THR A 118 -13.52 1.47 -17.56
N LEU A 119 -13.20 0.28 -17.05
CA LEU A 119 -14.08 -0.88 -17.17
C LEU A 119 -15.42 -0.69 -16.45
N LEU A 120 -15.42 -0.05 -15.28
CA LEU A 120 -16.65 0.25 -14.54
C LEU A 120 -17.48 1.34 -15.23
N GLU A 121 -16.84 2.35 -15.84
CA GLU A 121 -17.49 3.36 -16.67
C GLU A 121 -18.17 2.74 -17.89
N GLU A 122 -17.45 1.91 -18.66
CA GLU A 122 -17.99 1.21 -19.84
C GLU A 122 -19.19 0.32 -19.51
N LYS A 123 -19.19 -0.24 -18.30
CA LYS A 123 -20.31 -1.06 -17.80
C LYS A 123 -21.45 -0.26 -17.19
N HIS A 124 -21.34 1.06 -17.14
CA HIS A 124 -22.32 1.97 -16.51
C HIS A 124 -22.59 1.64 -15.03
N LEU A 125 -21.54 1.21 -14.32
CA LEU A 125 -21.62 0.85 -12.89
C LEU A 125 -21.20 2.00 -11.97
N LEU A 126 -20.52 3.02 -12.50
CA LEU A 126 -20.13 4.18 -11.71
C LEU A 126 -21.26 5.20 -11.59
N THR A 127 -21.45 5.71 -10.39
CA THR A 127 -22.34 6.83 -10.09
C THR A 127 -21.56 7.86 -9.26
N GLU A 128 -21.87 9.16 -9.47
CA GLU A 128 -21.29 10.23 -8.68
C GLU A 128 -22.06 10.42 -7.37
N ASN A 129 -21.36 10.49 -6.25
CA ASN A 129 -21.91 10.81 -4.96
C ASN A 129 -20.97 11.79 -4.22
N GLN A 130 -21.43 13.03 -4.02
CA GLN A 130 -20.67 14.11 -3.35
C GLN A 130 -19.29 14.34 -3.97
N GLY A 131 -19.18 14.26 -5.29
CA GLY A 131 -17.93 14.43 -6.04
C GLY A 131 -17.03 13.19 -6.07
N ALA A 132 -17.41 12.10 -5.41
CA ALA A 132 -16.70 10.84 -5.46
C ALA A 132 -17.40 9.86 -6.41
N GLU A 133 -16.64 8.95 -7.01
CA GLU A 133 -17.17 7.87 -7.85
C GLU A 133 -17.38 6.60 -7.04
N ILE A 134 -18.59 6.09 -7.07
CA ILE A 134 -18.98 4.91 -6.31
C ILE A 134 -19.68 3.87 -7.23
N VAL A 135 -19.66 2.61 -6.80
CA VAL A 135 -20.59 1.59 -7.27
C VAL A 135 -21.69 1.40 -6.22
N ASP A 136 -22.93 1.61 -6.62
CA ASP A 136 -24.07 1.40 -5.73
C ASP A 136 -24.34 -0.11 -5.55
N LEU A 137 -24.32 -0.55 -4.30
CA LEU A 137 -24.54 -1.94 -3.92
C LEU A 137 -25.78 -2.10 -3.00
N THR A 138 -26.65 -1.09 -2.95
CA THR A 138 -27.83 -1.08 -2.05
C THR A 138 -28.80 -2.23 -2.33
N GLU A 139 -28.95 -2.67 -3.59
CA GLU A 139 -29.77 -3.83 -3.94
C GLU A 139 -29.28 -5.14 -3.31
N TYR A 140 -27.99 -5.20 -2.92
CA TYR A 140 -27.36 -6.34 -2.23
C TYR A 140 -27.31 -6.15 -0.71
N ASN A 141 -27.94 -5.10 -0.13
CA ASN A 141 -27.85 -4.70 1.26
C ASN A 141 -26.38 -4.45 1.72
N LEU A 142 -25.54 -3.94 0.82
CA LEU A 142 -24.16 -3.55 1.08
C LEU A 142 -24.00 -2.04 0.99
N ASN A 143 -22.98 -1.53 1.68
CA ASN A 143 -22.59 -0.13 1.53
C ASN A 143 -22.02 0.11 0.12
N PRO A 144 -22.21 1.33 -0.44
CA PRO A 144 -21.60 1.68 -1.71
C PRO A 144 -20.09 1.48 -1.70
N ALA A 145 -19.56 0.92 -2.78
CA ALA A 145 -18.12 0.77 -2.95
C ALA A 145 -17.51 2.06 -3.49
N LEU A 146 -16.64 2.69 -2.71
CA LEU A 146 -15.94 3.91 -3.12
C LEU A 146 -14.77 3.54 -4.05
N ILE A 147 -14.84 3.96 -5.29
CA ILE A 147 -13.86 3.66 -6.34
C ILE A 147 -12.80 4.76 -6.46
N ARG A 148 -13.26 6.02 -6.51
CA ARG A 148 -12.38 7.20 -6.60
C ARG A 148 -12.92 8.31 -5.69
N LYS A 149 -12.04 8.93 -4.91
CA LYS A 149 -12.39 10.08 -4.08
C LYS A 149 -12.61 11.33 -4.94
N SER A 150 -13.20 12.36 -4.32
CA SER A 150 -13.41 13.67 -4.96
C SER A 150 -12.11 14.38 -5.38
N ASP A 151 -10.97 14.04 -4.78
CA ASP A 151 -9.65 14.53 -5.16
C ASP A 151 -8.97 13.68 -6.28
N GLY A 152 -9.68 12.69 -6.82
CA GLY A 152 -9.21 11.80 -7.87
C GLY A 152 -8.43 10.59 -7.38
N ALA A 153 -8.14 10.47 -6.07
CA ALA A 153 -7.38 9.35 -5.53
C ALA A 153 -8.20 8.05 -5.57
N THR A 154 -7.59 6.98 -6.05
CA THR A 154 -8.14 5.63 -5.98
C THR A 154 -7.90 4.99 -4.60
N LEU A 155 -8.66 3.95 -4.30
CA LEU A 155 -8.68 3.30 -2.98
C LEU A 155 -8.31 1.82 -3.07
N TYR A 156 -8.21 1.17 -1.88
CA TYR A 156 -7.89 -0.25 -1.80
C TYR A 156 -8.88 -1.14 -2.57
N ILE A 157 -10.18 -0.79 -2.62
CA ILE A 157 -11.19 -1.54 -3.38
C ILE A 157 -10.85 -1.56 -4.87
N THR A 158 -10.45 -0.43 -5.44
CA THR A 158 -10.05 -0.33 -6.85
C THR A 158 -8.81 -1.18 -7.12
N ARG A 159 -7.87 -1.21 -6.18
CA ARG A 159 -6.67 -2.04 -6.25
C ARG A 159 -6.99 -3.53 -6.15
N ASP A 160 -7.91 -3.92 -5.29
CA ASP A 160 -8.37 -5.31 -5.17
C ASP A 160 -9.07 -5.79 -6.45
N LEU A 161 -9.89 -4.92 -7.06
CA LEU A 161 -10.49 -5.21 -8.37
C LEU A 161 -9.43 -5.35 -9.47
N ALA A 162 -8.40 -4.50 -9.47
CA ALA A 162 -7.26 -4.61 -10.39
C ALA A 162 -6.51 -5.93 -10.18
N ALA A 163 -6.30 -6.34 -8.93
CA ALA A 163 -5.69 -7.62 -8.62
C ALA A 163 -6.55 -8.80 -9.10
N ALA A 164 -7.86 -8.76 -8.89
CA ALA A 164 -8.79 -9.79 -9.36
C ALA A 164 -8.80 -9.90 -10.88
N LEU A 165 -8.88 -8.76 -11.59
CA LEU A 165 -8.85 -8.73 -13.05
C LEU A 165 -7.53 -9.28 -13.61
N TYR A 166 -6.39 -8.85 -13.05
CA TYR A 166 -5.07 -9.31 -13.46
C TYR A 166 -4.91 -10.83 -13.28
N ARG A 167 -5.38 -11.38 -12.16
CA ARG A 167 -5.26 -12.82 -11.85
C ARG A 167 -6.20 -13.70 -12.69
N LYS A 168 -7.23 -13.13 -13.28
CA LYS A 168 -8.17 -13.84 -14.16
C LYS A 168 -7.59 -14.04 -15.57
N ARG A 169 -6.64 -13.21 -15.99
CA ARG A 169 -5.98 -13.27 -17.31
C ARG A 169 -4.88 -14.32 -17.34
#